data_2a6df0c276c0c053462d204fee3bc261
#
_entry.id   2a6df0c276c0c053462d204fee3bc261
#
_cell.length_a   1.000
_cell.length_b   1.000
_cell.length_c   1.000
_cell.angle_alpha   90.00
_cell.angle_beta   90.00
_cell.angle_gamma   90.00
#
_symmetry.space_group_name_H-M   'P 1'
#
loop_
_entity.id
_entity.type
_entity.pdbx_description
1 polymer ?
#
loop_
_entity_poly.entity_id
_entity_poly.type
_entity_poly.pdbx_seq_one_letter_code
_entity_poly.pdbx_strand_id
1 'polypeptide(L)'
;MTTADLLAAGHKVTVYDSLISGHAVAVPPGAELVVADVRDQEVLGHVLADHSIEAVVYYGGFIVAGESMAQPGRYFANNVGGAICLLNTMLEYDVRRFVFSSSAAVYGEPESVPLSEEAPIRPVNPYGQSKAIVEAMLRWYGSQSDLRYVSLRYFNAAGATDKLGEDHRPETHLIPIVLQVALGQRPSVPLYGSDYPTPDGACIRDYIHVSDLASAHILALRRLEEGSGVYNLGNGRGFSNREVIETARRITRRRILVKEEERRPGDPPVLVASAEKAKAELGWQPQVTSLEGIIESAWRWHRAHPEGYG
;
A
#
# COMPACT_ATOMS: atom_id res chain seq x y z
N MET A 1 11.12 3.16 1.88
CA MET A 1 11.15 4.45 1.17
C MET A 1 10.74 5.57 2.09
N THR A 2 9.53 5.62 2.62
CA THR A 2 9.09 6.68 3.54
C THR A 2 10.07 6.89 4.70
N THR A 3 10.60 5.82 5.31
CA THR A 3 11.63 5.90 6.34
C THR A 3 12.89 6.64 5.85
N ALA A 4 13.36 6.31 4.63
CA ALA A 4 14.54 6.95 4.05
C ALA A 4 14.31 8.45 3.79
N ASP A 5 13.12 8.80 3.28
CA ASP A 5 12.76 10.18 2.97
C ASP A 5 12.56 11.00 4.25
N LEU A 6 11.99 10.41 5.31
CA LEU A 6 11.88 11.04 6.62
C LEU A 6 13.24 11.30 7.26
N LEU A 7 14.16 10.33 7.19
CA LEU A 7 15.55 10.53 7.65
C LEU A 7 16.25 11.65 6.86
N ALA A 8 16.08 11.68 5.53
CA ALA A 8 16.62 12.72 4.68
C ALA A 8 16.04 14.11 5.01
N ALA A 9 14.80 14.17 5.47
CA ALA A 9 14.14 15.38 5.95
C ALA A 9 14.56 15.80 7.39
N GLY A 10 15.44 15.02 8.04
CA GLY A 10 15.97 15.32 9.37
C GLY A 10 15.16 14.76 10.54
N HIS A 11 14.15 13.93 10.27
CA HIS A 11 13.39 13.26 11.33
C HIS A 11 14.18 12.10 11.94
N LYS A 12 14.00 11.86 13.24
CA LYS A 12 14.37 10.60 13.86
C LYS A 12 13.27 9.58 13.57
N VAL A 13 13.64 8.39 13.14
CA VAL A 13 12.68 7.37 12.74
C VAL A 13 12.98 6.04 13.45
N THR A 14 11.98 5.52 14.16
CA THR A 14 11.97 4.17 14.71
C THR A 14 11.02 3.33 13.85
N VAL A 15 11.52 2.23 13.31
CA VAL A 15 10.74 1.22 12.58
C VAL A 15 10.34 0.15 13.58
N TYR A 16 9.03 -0.06 13.74
CA TYR A 16 8.47 -1.13 14.57
C TYR A 16 7.80 -2.15 13.66
N ASP A 17 8.36 -3.34 13.53
CA ASP A 17 7.92 -4.35 12.58
C ASP A 17 8.12 -5.76 13.15
N SER A 18 7.15 -6.65 12.96
CA SER A 18 7.25 -8.03 13.38
C SER A 18 8.10 -8.91 12.47
N LEU A 19 8.48 -8.41 11.31
CA LEU A 19 9.22 -9.10 10.24
C LEU A 19 8.56 -10.40 9.74
N ILE A 20 7.24 -10.57 9.95
CA ILE A 20 6.51 -11.75 9.41
C ILE A 20 6.58 -11.78 7.88
N SER A 21 6.52 -10.60 7.23
CA SER A 21 6.68 -10.45 5.78
C SER A 21 7.66 -9.34 5.41
N GLY A 22 8.20 -8.65 6.41
CA GLY A 22 9.18 -7.60 6.24
C GLY A 22 10.63 -8.11 6.27
N HIS A 23 11.55 -7.27 5.81
CA HIS A 23 12.99 -7.58 5.73
C HIS A 23 13.79 -6.55 6.53
N ALA A 24 14.50 -6.99 7.57
CA ALA A 24 15.33 -6.08 8.39
C ALA A 24 16.37 -5.32 7.56
N VAL A 25 16.91 -5.95 6.51
CA VAL A 25 17.89 -5.34 5.61
C VAL A 25 17.31 -4.19 4.77
N ALA A 26 15.99 -4.11 4.62
CA ALA A 26 15.31 -3.01 3.95
C ALA A 26 15.19 -1.74 4.82
N VAL A 27 15.49 -1.84 6.11
CA VAL A 27 15.51 -0.66 7.01
C VAL A 27 16.76 0.17 6.72
N PRO A 28 16.60 1.45 6.32
CA PRO A 28 17.75 2.26 5.96
C PRO A 28 18.64 2.58 7.16
N PRO A 29 19.96 2.70 6.95
CA PRO A 29 20.88 3.17 7.99
C PRO A 29 20.43 4.52 8.57
N GLY A 30 20.45 4.62 9.89
CA GLY A 30 19.98 5.82 10.61
C GLY A 30 18.57 5.72 11.19
N ALA A 31 17.78 4.73 10.79
CA ALA A 31 16.57 4.34 11.50
C ALA A 31 16.90 3.24 12.53
N GLU A 32 16.22 3.30 13.66
CA GLU A 32 16.23 2.21 14.63
C GLU A 32 15.16 1.17 14.27
N LEU A 33 15.49 -0.12 14.43
CA LEU A 33 14.54 -1.21 14.21
C LEU A 33 14.21 -1.91 15.53
N VAL A 34 12.93 -1.89 15.88
CA VAL A 34 12.37 -2.69 16.98
C VAL A 34 11.57 -3.84 16.37
N VAL A 35 11.99 -5.06 16.63
CA VAL A 35 11.33 -6.28 16.12
C VAL A 35 10.30 -6.76 17.13
N ALA A 36 9.03 -6.44 16.90
CA ALA A 36 7.93 -6.88 17.76
C ALA A 36 6.58 -6.82 17.04
N ASP A 37 5.57 -7.50 17.58
CA ASP A 37 4.20 -7.46 17.07
C ASP A 37 3.48 -6.19 17.58
N VAL A 38 2.74 -5.51 16.73
CA VAL A 38 1.98 -4.30 17.08
C VAL A 38 0.93 -4.56 18.18
N ARG A 39 0.59 -5.81 18.44
CA ARG A 39 -0.32 -6.24 19.52
C ARG A 39 0.39 -6.44 20.87
N ASP A 40 1.71 -6.33 20.89
CA ASP A 40 2.49 -6.30 22.12
C ASP A 40 2.48 -4.90 22.72
N GLN A 41 1.47 -4.65 23.56
CA GLN A 41 1.22 -3.33 24.15
C GLN A 41 2.36 -2.87 25.07
N GLU A 42 3.02 -3.78 25.75
CA GLU A 42 4.12 -3.45 26.68
C GLU A 42 5.34 -2.92 25.90
N VAL A 43 5.79 -3.67 24.89
CA VAL A 43 6.92 -3.26 24.04
C VAL A 43 6.58 -1.98 23.28
N LEU A 44 5.36 -1.89 22.74
CA LEU A 44 4.91 -0.70 22.03
C LEU A 44 4.89 0.53 22.93
N GLY A 45 4.41 0.40 24.17
CA GLY A 45 4.40 1.48 25.16
C GLY A 45 5.80 1.98 25.50
N HIS A 46 6.75 1.08 25.72
CA HIS A 46 8.16 1.44 25.96
C HIS A 46 8.73 2.21 24.75
N VAL A 47 8.47 1.76 23.52
CA VAL A 47 8.94 2.47 22.32
C VAL A 47 8.35 3.88 22.21
N LEU A 48 7.06 4.04 22.47
CA LEU A 48 6.42 5.37 22.41
C LEU A 48 7.00 6.35 23.47
N ALA A 49 7.30 5.85 24.66
CA ALA A 49 7.86 6.63 25.76
C ALA A 49 9.35 6.96 25.53
N ASP A 50 10.16 5.93 25.28
CA ASP A 50 11.63 6.05 25.27
C ASP A 50 12.15 6.87 24.08
N HIS A 51 11.46 6.81 22.94
CA HIS A 51 11.86 7.52 21.72
C HIS A 51 11.17 8.87 21.52
N SER A 52 10.32 9.31 22.47
CA SER A 52 9.59 10.58 22.37
C SER A 52 8.84 10.70 21.04
N ILE A 53 8.07 9.67 20.68
CA ILE A 53 7.37 9.58 19.41
C ILE A 53 6.31 10.69 19.32
N GLU A 54 6.34 11.50 18.25
CA GLU A 54 5.39 12.56 18.00
C GLU A 54 4.25 12.15 17.06
N ALA A 55 4.53 11.22 16.15
CA ALA A 55 3.56 10.74 15.15
C ALA A 55 3.84 9.30 14.75
N VAL A 56 2.80 8.59 14.34
CA VAL A 56 2.90 7.22 13.83
C VAL A 56 2.42 7.17 12.39
N VAL A 57 3.21 6.53 11.51
CA VAL A 57 2.81 6.13 10.16
C VAL A 57 2.60 4.63 10.15
N TYR A 58 1.36 4.20 10.00
CA TYR A 58 0.97 2.80 10.17
C TYR A 58 0.73 2.11 8.83
N TYR A 59 1.68 1.28 8.44
CA TYR A 59 1.60 0.39 7.27
C TYR A 59 1.15 -1.03 7.62
N GLY A 60 1.13 -1.37 8.90
CA GLY A 60 0.92 -2.73 9.39
C GLY A 60 -0.39 -3.35 8.90
N GLY A 61 -0.32 -4.65 8.62
CA GLY A 61 -1.47 -5.46 8.24
C GLY A 61 -1.19 -6.44 7.11
N PHE A 62 -1.95 -7.54 7.08
CA PHE A 62 -1.99 -8.45 5.95
C PHE A 62 -2.71 -7.81 4.76
N ILE A 63 -2.22 -8.02 3.54
CA ILE A 63 -2.64 -7.29 2.34
C ILE A 63 -3.24 -8.17 1.23
N VAL A 64 -3.17 -9.50 1.34
CA VAL A 64 -3.56 -10.41 0.26
C VAL A 64 -5.07 -10.64 0.27
N ALA A 65 -5.80 -9.95 -0.61
CA ALA A 65 -7.26 -10.00 -0.69
C ALA A 65 -7.80 -11.43 -0.85
N GLY A 66 -7.20 -12.26 -1.71
CA GLY A 66 -7.61 -13.65 -1.91
C GLY A 66 -7.42 -14.51 -0.66
N GLU A 67 -6.33 -14.37 0.07
CA GLU A 67 -6.10 -15.05 1.36
C GLU A 67 -7.13 -14.63 2.40
N SER A 68 -7.52 -13.35 2.40
CA SER A 68 -8.51 -12.84 3.33
C SER A 68 -9.87 -13.53 3.22
N MET A 69 -10.26 -13.96 2.00
CA MET A 69 -11.49 -14.73 1.79
C MET A 69 -11.42 -16.10 2.45
N ALA A 70 -10.26 -16.75 2.44
CA ALA A 70 -10.06 -18.06 3.06
C ALA A 70 -9.84 -17.97 4.59
N GLN A 71 -9.27 -16.87 5.07
CA GLN A 71 -8.87 -16.71 6.48
C GLN A 71 -9.34 -15.36 7.08
N PRO A 72 -10.65 -15.03 7.07
CA PRO A 72 -11.15 -13.72 7.47
C PRO A 72 -10.80 -13.38 8.93
N GLY A 73 -10.88 -14.34 9.83
CA GLY A 73 -10.57 -14.16 11.26
C GLY A 73 -9.11 -13.71 11.47
N ARG A 74 -8.17 -14.28 10.73
CA ARG A 74 -6.75 -13.90 10.78
C ARG A 74 -6.57 -12.43 10.37
N TYR A 75 -7.26 -11.99 9.32
CA TYR A 75 -7.20 -10.60 8.84
C TYR A 75 -7.80 -9.62 9.85
N PHE A 76 -8.97 -9.92 10.41
CA PHE A 76 -9.57 -9.04 11.43
C PHE A 76 -8.73 -9.00 12.72
N ALA A 77 -8.26 -10.14 13.22
CA ALA A 77 -7.43 -10.19 14.42
C ALA A 77 -6.12 -9.40 14.25
N ASN A 78 -5.48 -9.49 13.08
CA ASN A 78 -4.23 -8.78 12.81
C ASN A 78 -4.47 -7.31 12.46
N ASN A 79 -5.28 -7.02 11.44
CA ASN A 79 -5.38 -5.67 10.89
C ASN A 79 -6.21 -4.75 11.80
N VAL A 80 -7.34 -5.24 12.32
CA VAL A 80 -8.20 -4.45 13.22
C VAL A 80 -7.70 -4.53 14.65
N GLY A 81 -7.39 -5.72 15.15
CA GLY A 81 -6.86 -5.91 16.51
C GLY A 81 -5.54 -5.18 16.72
N GLY A 82 -4.62 -5.24 15.75
CA GLY A 82 -3.37 -4.49 15.79
C GLY A 82 -3.59 -2.98 15.79
N ALA A 83 -4.52 -2.47 14.97
CA ALA A 83 -4.86 -1.05 14.97
C ALA A 83 -5.49 -0.59 16.29
N ILE A 84 -6.35 -1.40 16.92
CA ILE A 84 -6.92 -1.10 18.24
C ILE A 84 -5.82 -1.01 19.30
N CYS A 85 -4.92 -1.99 19.35
CA CYS A 85 -3.81 -2.00 20.28
C CYS A 85 -2.94 -0.74 20.12
N LEU A 86 -2.54 -0.45 18.88
CA LEU A 86 -1.72 0.72 18.56
C LEU A 86 -2.40 2.03 18.96
N LEU A 87 -3.65 2.25 18.57
CA LEU A 87 -4.37 3.49 18.86
C LEU A 87 -4.57 3.70 20.36
N ASN A 88 -4.92 2.64 21.12
CA ASN A 88 -5.07 2.74 22.56
C ASN A 88 -3.74 3.09 23.23
N THR A 89 -2.65 2.40 22.85
CA THR A 89 -1.32 2.68 23.41
C THR A 89 -0.85 4.11 23.02
N MET A 90 -1.07 4.55 21.79
CA MET A 90 -0.78 5.93 21.39
C MET A 90 -1.48 6.95 22.30
N LEU A 91 -2.77 6.73 22.60
CA LEU A 91 -3.54 7.66 23.47
C LEU A 91 -3.03 7.63 24.91
N GLU A 92 -2.66 6.47 25.42
CA GLU A 92 -2.07 6.31 26.75
C GLU A 92 -0.76 7.09 26.92
N TYR A 93 0.07 7.12 25.86
CA TYR A 93 1.36 7.84 25.82
C TYR A 93 1.28 9.23 25.17
N ASP A 94 0.08 9.78 25.02
CA ASP A 94 -0.18 11.13 24.49
C ASP A 94 0.29 11.37 23.05
N VAL A 95 0.44 10.32 22.25
CA VAL A 95 0.74 10.42 20.81
C VAL A 95 -0.56 10.61 20.04
N ARG A 96 -0.75 11.80 19.45
CA ARG A 96 -2.04 12.26 18.86
C ARG A 96 -2.03 12.42 17.34
N ARG A 97 -0.96 11.99 16.66
CA ARG A 97 -0.79 12.16 15.21
C ARG A 97 -0.63 10.81 14.54
N PHE A 98 -1.55 10.49 13.62
CA PHE A 98 -1.62 9.17 12.99
C PHE A 98 -1.83 9.23 11.48
N VAL A 99 -0.95 8.61 10.70
CA VAL A 99 -1.14 8.40 9.25
C VAL A 99 -1.43 6.92 9.02
N PHE A 100 -2.55 6.64 8.38
CA PHE A 100 -3.03 5.28 8.14
C PHE A 100 -2.90 4.88 6.67
N SER A 101 -2.23 3.77 6.42
CA SER A 101 -2.18 3.07 5.16
C SER A 101 -3.52 2.35 4.92
N SER A 102 -4.48 3.05 4.28
CA SER A 102 -5.73 2.48 3.81
C SER A 102 -5.58 1.90 2.39
N SER A 103 -6.68 1.61 1.72
CA SER A 103 -6.66 0.92 0.42
C SER A 103 -7.88 1.27 -0.41
N ALA A 104 -7.73 1.26 -1.75
CA ALA A 104 -8.85 1.29 -2.68
C ALA A 104 -9.83 0.11 -2.52
N ALA A 105 -9.39 -0.99 -1.89
CA ALA A 105 -10.25 -2.15 -1.59
C ALA A 105 -11.45 -1.82 -0.69
N VAL A 106 -11.46 -0.67 0.00
CA VAL A 106 -12.61 -0.19 0.78
C VAL A 106 -13.82 0.13 -0.10
N TYR A 107 -13.62 0.45 -1.38
CA TYR A 107 -14.71 0.79 -2.30
C TYR A 107 -15.44 -0.43 -2.88
N GLY A 108 -14.76 -1.59 -2.96
CA GLY A 108 -15.30 -2.79 -3.60
C GLY A 108 -15.49 -2.62 -5.10
N GLU A 109 -16.70 -2.92 -5.61
CA GLU A 109 -17.06 -2.75 -7.02
C GLU A 109 -17.71 -1.38 -7.23
N PRO A 110 -17.02 -0.42 -7.87
CA PRO A 110 -17.52 0.92 -8.04
C PRO A 110 -18.58 1.00 -9.16
N GLU A 111 -19.59 1.85 -8.94
CA GLU A 111 -20.61 2.17 -9.97
C GLU A 111 -20.08 3.13 -11.04
N SER A 112 -19.04 3.89 -10.73
CA SER A 112 -18.41 4.86 -11.63
C SER A 112 -16.94 5.07 -11.31
N VAL A 113 -16.15 5.45 -12.30
CA VAL A 113 -14.74 5.81 -12.18
C VAL A 113 -14.48 7.12 -12.96
N PRO A 114 -13.51 7.96 -12.55
CA PRO A 114 -12.58 7.75 -11.42
C PRO A 114 -13.26 7.90 -10.06
N LEU A 115 -12.76 7.17 -9.05
CA LEU A 115 -13.27 7.15 -7.68
C LEU A 115 -12.79 8.36 -6.89
N SER A 116 -13.71 9.15 -6.36
CA SER A 116 -13.42 10.17 -5.35
C SER A 116 -13.56 9.59 -3.94
N GLU A 117 -13.14 10.36 -2.93
CA GLU A 117 -13.27 9.99 -1.52
C GLU A 117 -14.72 9.92 -1.04
N GLU A 118 -15.65 10.56 -1.77
CA GLU A 118 -17.09 10.55 -1.52
C GLU A 118 -17.78 9.25 -2.01
N ALA A 119 -17.07 8.42 -2.77
CA ALA A 119 -17.62 7.16 -3.26
C ALA A 119 -18.02 6.23 -2.09
N PRO A 120 -19.09 5.47 -2.21
CA PRO A 120 -19.56 4.57 -1.15
C PRO A 120 -18.51 3.54 -0.74
N ILE A 121 -18.37 3.32 0.56
CA ILE A 121 -17.52 2.28 1.14
C ILE A 121 -18.32 0.98 1.17
N ARG A 122 -17.96 0.04 0.28
CA ARG A 122 -18.66 -1.25 0.10
C ARG A 122 -17.66 -2.38 -0.19
N PRO A 123 -16.73 -2.68 0.75
CA PRO A 123 -15.70 -3.69 0.52
C PRO A 123 -16.30 -5.06 0.23
N VAL A 124 -15.70 -5.80 -0.69
CA VAL A 124 -16.16 -7.13 -1.16
C VAL A 124 -15.29 -8.27 -0.63
N ASN A 125 -14.30 -7.97 0.20
CA ASN A 125 -13.44 -8.96 0.85
C ASN A 125 -13.03 -8.52 2.25
N PRO A 126 -12.63 -9.46 3.13
CA PRO A 126 -12.24 -9.15 4.52
C PRO A 126 -11.03 -8.22 4.65
N TYR A 127 -10.10 -8.21 3.69
CA TYR A 127 -9.01 -7.24 3.67
C TYR A 127 -9.55 -5.80 3.54
N GLY A 128 -10.33 -5.51 2.51
CA GLY A 128 -10.96 -4.21 2.32
C GLY A 128 -11.86 -3.83 3.50
N GLN A 129 -12.62 -4.80 4.03
CA GLN A 129 -13.45 -4.61 5.21
C GLN A 129 -12.61 -4.23 6.44
N SER A 130 -11.45 -4.86 6.65
CA SER A 130 -10.56 -4.53 7.77
C SER A 130 -10.04 -3.09 7.69
N LYS A 131 -9.69 -2.61 6.49
CA LYS A 131 -9.28 -1.22 6.27
C LYS A 131 -10.44 -0.24 6.50
N ALA A 132 -11.64 -0.55 6.02
CA ALA A 132 -12.83 0.26 6.24
C ALA A 132 -13.23 0.35 7.73
N ILE A 133 -13.09 -0.74 8.49
CA ILE A 133 -13.31 -0.74 9.95
C ILE A 133 -12.33 0.20 10.64
N VAL A 134 -11.04 0.15 10.30
CA VAL A 134 -10.03 1.04 10.90
C VAL A 134 -10.35 2.50 10.57
N GLU A 135 -10.73 2.85 9.33
CA GLU A 135 -11.16 4.20 8.99
C GLU A 135 -12.40 4.64 9.80
N ALA A 136 -13.36 3.73 10.03
CA ALA A 136 -14.52 4.02 10.87
C ALA A 136 -14.12 4.27 12.33
N MET A 137 -13.19 3.47 12.85
CA MET A 137 -12.64 3.66 14.20
C MET A 137 -11.92 5.00 14.33
N LEU A 138 -11.10 5.39 13.36
CA LEU A 138 -10.36 6.65 13.37
C LEU A 138 -11.28 7.87 13.50
N ARG A 139 -12.47 7.85 12.87
CA ARG A 139 -13.48 8.91 13.05
C ARG A 139 -13.95 9.02 14.50
N TRP A 140 -14.16 7.89 15.18
CA TRP A 140 -14.54 7.88 16.59
C TRP A 140 -13.40 8.34 17.50
N TYR A 141 -12.21 7.81 17.30
CA TYR A 141 -11.02 8.24 18.06
C TYR A 141 -10.79 9.75 17.88
N GLY A 142 -10.82 10.25 16.64
CA GLY A 142 -10.64 11.68 16.38
C GLY A 142 -11.71 12.56 17.00
N SER A 143 -12.96 12.09 17.10
CA SER A 143 -14.06 12.87 17.71
C SER A 143 -14.05 12.87 19.24
N GLN A 144 -13.40 11.89 19.88
CA GLN A 144 -13.47 11.68 21.33
C GLN A 144 -12.14 11.92 22.06
N SER A 145 -11.01 11.99 21.36
CA SER A 145 -9.69 11.99 22.00
C SER A 145 -8.65 12.91 21.38
N ASP A 146 -9.06 13.92 20.63
CA ASP A 146 -8.16 14.87 19.93
C ASP A 146 -7.13 14.20 19.00
N LEU A 147 -7.31 12.92 18.67
CA LEU A 147 -6.47 12.24 17.70
C LEU A 147 -6.65 12.86 16.31
N ARG A 148 -5.58 13.33 15.73
CA ARG A 148 -5.55 13.78 14.33
C ARG A 148 -5.07 12.63 13.46
N TYR A 149 -5.79 12.35 12.38
CA TYR A 149 -5.45 11.25 11.48
C TYR A 149 -5.56 11.64 10.01
N VAL A 150 -4.73 11.02 9.20
CA VAL A 150 -4.85 11.04 7.74
C VAL A 150 -4.90 9.60 7.25
N SER A 151 -5.97 9.23 6.55
CA SER A 151 -6.09 7.94 5.87
C SER A 151 -5.74 8.10 4.40
N LEU A 152 -4.76 7.34 3.93
CA LEU A 152 -4.33 7.32 2.53
C LEU A 152 -4.82 6.04 1.87
N ARG A 153 -5.80 6.16 0.94
CA ARG A 153 -6.35 5.04 0.17
C ARG A 153 -5.52 4.85 -1.08
N TYR A 154 -4.54 3.94 -1.04
CA TYR A 154 -3.75 3.65 -2.23
C TYR A 154 -4.50 2.76 -3.20
N PHE A 155 -4.24 3.00 -4.49
CA PHE A 155 -4.55 2.06 -5.54
C PHE A 155 -3.38 1.05 -5.67
N ASN A 156 -2.91 0.73 -6.85
CA ASN A 156 -1.87 -0.30 -6.96
C ASN A 156 -0.46 0.30 -6.80
N ALA A 157 0.12 0.17 -5.61
CA ALA A 157 1.51 0.53 -5.38
C ALA A 157 2.43 -0.32 -6.24
N ALA A 158 3.39 0.30 -6.91
CA ALA A 158 4.32 -0.39 -7.80
C ALA A 158 5.61 0.41 -8.01
N GLY A 159 6.57 -0.21 -8.71
CA GLY A 159 7.86 0.42 -8.92
C GLY A 159 8.86 0.14 -7.80
N ALA A 160 10.04 0.72 -7.93
CA ALA A 160 11.14 0.57 -6.98
C ALA A 160 12.06 1.79 -7.03
N THR A 161 12.94 1.91 -6.04
CA THR A 161 14.12 2.76 -6.12
C THR A 161 15.35 1.90 -6.44
N ASP A 162 16.52 2.52 -6.59
CA ASP A 162 17.75 1.75 -6.82
C ASP A 162 18.15 0.88 -5.61
N LYS A 163 17.65 1.19 -4.42
CA LYS A 163 17.98 0.49 -3.17
C LYS A 163 16.85 -0.37 -2.61
N LEU A 164 15.61 -0.02 -2.89
CA LEU A 164 14.43 -0.64 -2.27
C LEU A 164 13.41 -1.04 -3.32
N GLY A 165 12.94 -2.27 -3.24
CA GLY A 165 11.92 -2.83 -4.12
C GLY A 165 10.98 -3.77 -3.38
N GLU A 166 10.07 -4.37 -4.12
CA GLU A 166 9.07 -5.29 -3.60
C GLU A 166 9.62 -6.71 -3.56
N ASP A 167 9.54 -7.35 -2.38
CA ASP A 167 9.88 -8.76 -2.16
C ASP A 167 8.86 -9.39 -1.20
N HIS A 168 7.82 -10.02 -1.77
CA HIS A 168 6.82 -10.76 -1.03
C HIS A 168 6.94 -12.26 -1.29
N ARG A 169 6.72 -13.08 -0.26
CA ARG A 169 6.73 -14.54 -0.36
C ARG A 169 5.49 -15.14 0.32
N PRO A 170 4.50 -15.63 -0.44
CA PRO A 170 4.43 -15.69 -1.90
C PRO A 170 4.11 -14.31 -2.54
N GLU A 171 4.63 -14.08 -3.76
CA GLU A 171 4.31 -12.89 -4.54
C GLU A 171 2.95 -13.03 -5.24
N THR A 172 2.12 -12.00 -5.12
CA THR A 172 0.75 -11.96 -5.65
C THR A 172 0.45 -10.74 -6.54
N HIS A 173 1.33 -9.73 -6.56
CA HIS A 173 1.15 -8.52 -7.34
C HIS A 173 1.60 -8.70 -8.79
N LEU A 174 0.86 -8.09 -9.73
CA LEU A 174 1.04 -8.34 -11.15
C LEU A 174 2.43 -7.96 -11.65
N ILE A 175 2.91 -6.74 -11.37
CA ILE A 175 4.19 -6.26 -11.91
C ILE A 175 5.36 -7.15 -11.46
N PRO A 176 5.56 -7.46 -10.16
CA PRO A 176 6.59 -8.42 -9.76
C PRO A 176 6.46 -9.80 -10.40
N ILE A 177 5.24 -10.36 -10.49
CA ILE A 177 5.02 -11.64 -11.16
C ILE A 177 5.45 -11.59 -12.63
N VAL A 178 5.10 -10.54 -13.35
CA VAL A 178 5.50 -10.34 -14.76
C VAL A 178 7.03 -10.28 -14.89
N LEU A 179 7.69 -9.58 -13.95
CA LEU A 179 9.15 -9.45 -13.93
C LEU A 179 9.84 -10.76 -13.53
N GLN A 180 9.28 -11.55 -12.62
CA GLN A 180 9.75 -12.90 -12.29
C GLN A 180 9.70 -13.84 -13.52
N VAL A 181 8.65 -13.73 -14.36
CA VAL A 181 8.60 -14.48 -15.64
C VAL A 181 9.67 -13.98 -16.59
N ALA A 182 9.90 -12.68 -16.69
CA ALA A 182 10.98 -12.11 -17.53
C ALA A 182 12.38 -12.56 -17.08
N LEU A 183 12.57 -12.82 -15.77
CA LEU A 183 13.81 -13.36 -15.18
C LEU A 183 13.91 -14.89 -15.30
N GLY A 184 12.87 -15.59 -15.77
CA GLY A 184 12.84 -17.05 -15.87
C GLY A 184 12.56 -17.77 -14.54
N GLN A 185 12.14 -17.05 -13.51
CA GLN A 185 11.81 -17.59 -12.18
C GLN A 185 10.41 -18.20 -12.11
N ARG A 186 9.55 -17.86 -13.06
CA ARG A 186 8.19 -18.41 -13.23
C ARG A 186 7.94 -18.79 -14.68
N PRO A 187 7.12 -19.82 -14.95
CA PRO A 187 6.83 -20.27 -16.30
C PRO A 187 5.93 -19.32 -17.08
N SER A 188 4.97 -18.68 -16.42
CA SER A 188 4.00 -17.78 -17.03
C SER A 188 3.34 -16.84 -16.02
N VAL A 189 2.74 -15.75 -16.52
CA VAL A 189 1.89 -14.83 -15.77
C VAL A 189 0.46 -15.37 -15.80
N PRO A 190 -0.20 -15.60 -14.65
CA PRO A 190 -1.63 -15.88 -14.63
C PRO A 190 -2.41 -14.60 -14.92
N LEU A 191 -3.21 -14.58 -15.99
CA LEU A 191 -4.14 -13.51 -16.32
C LEU A 191 -5.54 -13.92 -15.87
N TYR A 192 -6.00 -13.37 -14.76
CA TYR A 192 -7.28 -13.70 -14.17
C TYR A 192 -8.42 -12.92 -14.84
N GLY A 193 -9.26 -13.65 -15.60
CA GLY A 193 -10.35 -13.09 -16.40
C GLY A 193 -9.87 -12.43 -17.69
N SER A 194 -10.51 -12.80 -18.79
CA SER A 194 -10.29 -12.27 -20.13
C SER A 194 -11.60 -11.79 -20.78
N ASP A 195 -12.66 -11.71 -19.99
CA ASP A 195 -14.05 -11.43 -20.42
C ASP A 195 -14.71 -10.30 -19.60
N TYR A 196 -13.92 -9.46 -18.93
CA TYR A 196 -14.42 -8.27 -18.25
C TYR A 196 -14.99 -7.26 -19.27
N PRO A 197 -15.97 -6.40 -18.87
CA PRO A 197 -16.50 -5.34 -19.72
C PRO A 197 -15.51 -4.17 -19.84
N THR A 198 -14.34 -4.45 -20.35
CA THR A 198 -13.21 -3.53 -20.59
C THR A 198 -12.75 -3.66 -22.05
N PRO A 199 -12.01 -2.70 -22.62
CA PRO A 199 -11.64 -2.72 -24.03
C PRO A 199 -10.91 -3.97 -24.52
N ASP A 200 -10.11 -4.62 -23.65
CA ASP A 200 -9.33 -5.83 -23.97
C ASP A 200 -9.72 -7.06 -23.14
N GLY A 201 -10.80 -6.96 -22.38
CA GLY A 201 -11.34 -8.03 -21.54
C GLY A 201 -10.60 -8.26 -20.23
N ALA A 202 -9.50 -7.53 -19.94
CA ALA A 202 -8.74 -7.65 -18.70
C ALA A 202 -9.12 -6.57 -17.70
N CYS A 203 -8.89 -6.82 -16.40
CA CYS A 203 -9.07 -5.80 -15.36
C CYS A 203 -8.19 -4.58 -15.62
N ILE A 204 -8.73 -3.39 -15.29
CA ILE A 204 -8.02 -2.12 -15.34
C ILE A 204 -7.69 -1.65 -13.93
N ARG A 205 -6.43 -1.27 -13.68
CA ARG A 205 -5.93 -0.81 -12.39
C ARG A 205 -5.15 0.49 -12.56
N ASP A 206 -5.23 1.34 -11.55
CA ASP A 206 -4.43 2.55 -11.42
C ASP A 206 -3.16 2.21 -10.63
N TYR A 207 -2.01 2.44 -11.24
CA TYR A 207 -0.70 2.16 -10.64
C TYR A 207 -0.06 3.46 -10.17
N ILE A 208 0.48 3.43 -8.95
CA ILE A 208 1.17 4.56 -8.34
C ILE A 208 2.59 4.15 -7.94
N HIS A 209 3.56 4.98 -8.29
CA HIS A 209 4.95 4.71 -7.94
C HIS A 209 5.18 4.84 -6.43
N VAL A 210 5.95 3.91 -5.86
CA VAL A 210 6.21 3.85 -4.42
C VAL A 210 6.93 5.08 -3.87
N SER A 211 7.72 5.81 -4.67
CA SER A 211 8.30 7.10 -4.26
C SER A 211 7.24 8.21 -4.13
N ASP A 212 6.23 8.19 -5.01
CA ASP A 212 5.13 9.15 -4.95
C ASP A 212 4.21 8.85 -3.76
N LEU A 213 4.05 7.56 -3.41
CA LEU A 213 3.40 7.17 -2.15
C LEU A 213 4.19 7.66 -0.93
N ALA A 214 5.51 7.50 -0.92
CA ALA A 214 6.36 7.97 0.18
C ALA A 214 6.23 9.49 0.38
N SER A 215 6.24 10.27 -0.72
CA SER A 215 6.03 11.71 -0.66
C SER A 215 4.66 12.09 -0.10
N ALA A 216 3.60 11.34 -0.45
CA ALA A 216 2.26 11.56 0.09
C ALA A 216 2.18 11.34 1.60
N HIS A 217 2.92 10.37 2.15
CA HIS A 217 2.98 10.15 3.60
C HIS A 217 3.65 11.32 4.36
N ILE A 218 4.70 11.91 3.78
CA ILE A 218 5.34 13.09 4.37
C ILE A 218 4.39 14.28 4.36
N LEU A 219 3.67 14.47 3.26
CA LEU A 219 2.64 15.52 3.18
C LEU A 219 1.49 15.28 4.14
N ALA A 220 1.09 14.01 4.31
CA ALA A 220 0.07 13.61 5.27
C ALA A 220 0.48 13.92 6.73
N LEU A 221 1.75 13.71 7.10
CA LEU A 221 2.26 14.10 8.42
C LEU A 221 2.15 15.61 8.65
N ARG A 222 2.47 16.42 7.65
CA ARG A 222 2.28 17.89 7.73
C ARG A 222 0.82 18.28 7.83
N ARG A 223 -0.06 17.60 7.06
CA ARG A 223 -1.51 17.85 7.07
C ARG A 223 -2.15 17.64 8.45
N LEU A 224 -1.57 16.77 9.29
CA LEU A 224 -2.03 16.54 10.66
C LEU A 224 -1.97 17.81 11.54
N GLU A 225 -1.17 18.80 11.19
CA GLU A 225 -1.13 20.09 11.89
C GLU A 225 -2.41 20.90 11.66
N GLU A 226 -3.07 20.71 10.52
CA GLU A 226 -4.29 21.41 10.13
C GLU A 226 -5.57 20.62 10.50
N GLY A 227 -5.48 19.29 10.63
CA GLY A 227 -6.61 18.43 11.01
C GLY A 227 -6.56 17.04 10.37
N SER A 228 -7.68 16.34 10.48
CA SER A 228 -7.84 14.99 9.92
C SER A 228 -8.34 15.01 8.48
N GLY A 229 -8.07 13.94 7.73
CA GLY A 229 -8.52 13.81 6.35
C GLY A 229 -8.42 12.40 5.79
N VAL A 230 -9.07 12.20 4.66
CA VAL A 230 -8.99 10.96 3.86
C VAL A 230 -8.66 11.35 2.43
N TYR A 231 -7.71 10.66 1.81
CA TYR A 231 -7.21 10.98 0.47
C TYR A 231 -6.97 9.74 -0.37
N ASN A 232 -7.43 9.77 -1.62
CA ASN A 232 -7.10 8.78 -2.62
C ASN A 232 -5.73 9.08 -3.23
N LEU A 233 -4.92 8.04 -3.42
CA LEU A 233 -3.62 8.12 -4.07
C LEU A 233 -3.56 7.18 -5.27
N GLY A 234 -3.57 7.76 -6.43
CA GLY A 234 -3.42 7.12 -7.73
C GLY A 234 -3.04 8.14 -8.80
N ASN A 235 -2.74 7.68 -9.99
CA ASN A 235 -2.36 8.55 -11.11
C ASN A 235 -3.57 9.12 -11.88
N GLY A 236 -4.79 8.65 -11.57
CA GLY A 236 -6.00 9.03 -12.29
C GLY A 236 -6.11 8.41 -13.68
N ARG A 237 -5.22 7.48 -14.02
CA ARG A 237 -5.21 6.74 -15.27
C ARG A 237 -5.12 5.23 -14.98
N GLY A 238 -6.07 4.47 -15.56
CA GLY A 238 -6.05 3.03 -15.49
C GLY A 238 -5.26 2.39 -16.62
N PHE A 239 -4.64 1.26 -16.32
CA PHE A 239 -3.98 0.38 -17.29
C PHE A 239 -4.52 -1.04 -17.14
N SER A 240 -4.81 -1.69 -18.26
CA SER A 240 -5.23 -3.08 -18.21
C SER A 240 -4.07 -4.01 -17.83
N ASN A 241 -4.40 -5.18 -17.27
CA ASN A 241 -3.39 -6.18 -16.98
C ASN A 241 -2.62 -6.61 -18.24
N ARG A 242 -3.26 -6.57 -19.43
CA ARG A 242 -2.60 -6.84 -20.72
C ARG A 242 -1.63 -5.72 -21.09
N GLU A 243 -2.01 -4.46 -20.92
CA GLU A 243 -1.10 -3.30 -21.16
C GLU A 243 0.14 -3.37 -20.27
N VAL A 244 -0.01 -3.77 -19.00
CA VAL A 244 1.13 -3.99 -18.08
C VAL A 244 2.08 -5.04 -18.63
N ILE A 245 1.56 -6.19 -19.07
CA ILE A 245 2.35 -7.28 -19.59
C ILE A 245 3.07 -6.86 -20.89
N GLU A 246 2.37 -6.20 -21.83
CA GLU A 246 2.97 -5.74 -23.08
C GLU A 246 4.05 -4.68 -22.85
N THR A 247 3.82 -3.76 -21.92
CA THR A 247 4.81 -2.75 -21.53
C THR A 247 6.05 -3.42 -20.93
N ALA A 248 5.87 -4.42 -20.06
CA ALA A 248 6.99 -5.18 -19.51
C ALA A 248 7.76 -5.95 -20.59
N ARG A 249 7.10 -6.53 -21.61
CA ARG A 249 7.76 -7.16 -22.77
C ARG A 249 8.66 -6.16 -23.51
N ARG A 250 8.16 -4.96 -23.77
CA ARG A 250 8.93 -3.90 -24.45
C ARG A 250 10.16 -3.47 -23.64
N ILE A 251 9.99 -3.26 -22.34
CA ILE A 251 11.05 -2.77 -21.44
C ILE A 251 12.11 -3.85 -21.21
N THR A 252 11.68 -5.05 -20.85
CA THR A 252 12.62 -6.14 -20.49
C THR A 252 13.27 -6.78 -21.71
N ARG A 253 12.64 -6.68 -22.90
CA ARG A 253 12.99 -7.39 -24.13
C ARG A 253 13.05 -8.92 -23.92
N ARG A 254 12.20 -9.42 -23.03
CA ARG A 254 12.09 -10.84 -22.68
C ARG A 254 10.76 -11.42 -23.15
N ARG A 255 10.76 -12.73 -23.39
CA ARG A 255 9.53 -13.47 -23.65
C ARG A 255 8.79 -13.64 -22.32
N ILE A 256 7.58 -13.13 -22.22
CA ILE A 256 6.71 -13.26 -21.05
C ILE A 256 5.48 -14.04 -21.49
N LEU A 257 5.42 -15.31 -21.07
CA LEU A 257 4.27 -16.17 -21.33
C LEU A 257 3.11 -15.79 -20.42
N VAL A 258 1.90 -15.87 -20.96
CA VAL A 258 0.65 -15.60 -20.23
C VAL A 258 -0.20 -16.87 -20.27
N LYS A 259 -0.81 -17.19 -19.14
CA LYS A 259 -1.82 -18.24 -19.02
C LYS A 259 -3.11 -17.58 -18.56
N GLU A 260 -4.16 -17.66 -19.38
CA GLU A 260 -5.49 -17.19 -18.98
C GLU A 260 -6.09 -18.13 -17.93
N GLU A 261 -6.66 -17.51 -16.89
CA GLU A 261 -7.29 -18.18 -15.77
C GLU A 261 -8.71 -17.59 -15.57
N GLU A 262 -9.56 -18.29 -14.85
CA GLU A 262 -10.87 -17.77 -14.47
C GLU A 262 -10.77 -16.48 -13.64
N ARG A 263 -11.83 -15.67 -13.62
CA ARG A 263 -11.89 -14.46 -12.81
C ARG A 263 -11.66 -14.78 -11.32
N ARG A 264 -10.90 -13.94 -10.64
CA ARG A 264 -10.85 -14.02 -9.17
C ARG A 264 -12.16 -13.49 -8.58
N PRO A 265 -12.77 -14.18 -7.62
CA PRO A 265 -13.91 -13.65 -6.89
C PRO A 265 -13.58 -12.31 -6.22
N GLY A 266 -14.44 -11.31 -6.41
CA GLY A 266 -14.26 -10.00 -5.80
C GLY A 266 -13.25 -9.07 -6.49
N ASP A 267 -12.81 -9.39 -7.71
CA ASP A 267 -11.97 -8.50 -8.51
C ASP A 267 -12.87 -7.59 -9.37
N PRO A 268 -12.94 -6.27 -9.11
CA PRO A 268 -13.73 -5.36 -9.93
C PRO A 268 -13.10 -5.16 -11.31
N PRO A 269 -13.92 -4.93 -12.37
CA PRO A 269 -13.41 -4.70 -13.73
C PRO A 269 -12.45 -3.51 -13.82
N VAL A 270 -12.78 -2.40 -13.16
CA VAL A 270 -12.03 -1.13 -13.23
C VAL A 270 -11.90 -0.51 -11.85
N LEU A 271 -10.67 -0.16 -11.47
CA LEU A 271 -10.37 0.64 -10.28
C LEU A 271 -9.39 1.75 -10.67
N VAL A 272 -9.88 2.99 -10.68
CA VAL A 272 -9.11 4.20 -11.03
C VAL A 272 -9.43 5.30 -10.03
N ALA A 273 -8.41 5.97 -9.49
CA ALA A 273 -8.54 7.03 -8.51
C ALA A 273 -8.89 8.38 -9.14
N SER A 274 -9.64 9.20 -8.40
CA SER A 274 -9.50 10.64 -8.47
C SER A 274 -8.58 11.08 -7.32
N ALA A 275 -7.42 11.65 -7.63
CA ALA A 275 -6.48 12.17 -6.64
C ALA A 275 -6.56 13.69 -6.49
N GLU A 276 -7.63 14.32 -6.99
CA GLU A 276 -7.77 15.78 -7.03
C GLU A 276 -7.78 16.40 -5.63
N LYS A 277 -8.36 15.71 -4.66
CA LYS A 277 -8.35 16.15 -3.27
C LYS A 277 -6.94 16.14 -2.67
N ALA A 278 -6.17 15.07 -2.91
CA ALA A 278 -4.78 14.99 -2.45
C ALA A 278 -3.91 16.08 -3.09
N LYS A 279 -4.11 16.38 -4.37
CA LYS A 279 -3.41 17.48 -5.07
C LYS A 279 -3.78 18.84 -4.48
N ALA A 280 -5.06 19.09 -4.24
CA ALA A 280 -5.55 20.38 -3.76
C ALA A 280 -5.20 20.65 -2.30
N GLU A 281 -5.39 19.67 -1.41
CA GLU A 281 -5.27 19.86 0.04
C GLU A 281 -3.89 19.47 0.60
N LEU A 282 -3.21 18.46 0.02
CA LEU A 282 -1.85 18.10 0.43
C LEU A 282 -0.77 18.76 -0.41
N GLY A 283 -1.11 19.36 -1.55
CA GLY A 283 -0.14 19.81 -2.55
C GLY A 283 0.62 18.64 -3.20
N TRP A 284 0.04 17.43 -3.17
CA TRP A 284 0.69 16.23 -3.68
C TRP A 284 0.80 16.24 -5.20
N GLN A 285 2.00 16.00 -5.71
CA GLN A 285 2.28 15.96 -7.14
C GLN A 285 3.10 14.72 -7.47
N PRO A 286 2.49 13.65 -8.01
CA PRO A 286 3.21 12.45 -8.40
C PRO A 286 4.19 12.76 -9.53
N GLN A 287 5.41 12.23 -9.43
CA GLN A 287 6.49 12.48 -10.38
C GLN A 287 6.61 11.36 -11.41
N VAL A 288 6.27 10.12 -11.04
CA VAL A 288 6.37 8.94 -11.91
C VAL A 288 4.98 8.46 -12.28
N THR A 289 4.38 9.08 -13.29
CA THR A 289 2.99 8.81 -13.70
C THR A 289 2.85 7.86 -14.88
N SER A 290 3.95 7.54 -15.58
CA SER A 290 3.92 6.63 -16.73
C SER A 290 4.09 5.17 -16.28
N LEU A 291 3.34 4.27 -16.92
CA LEU A 291 3.48 2.83 -16.68
C LEU A 291 4.90 2.34 -17.02
N GLU A 292 5.50 2.91 -18.06
CA GLU A 292 6.88 2.65 -18.44
C GLU A 292 7.85 2.96 -17.30
N GLY A 293 7.79 4.16 -16.72
CA GLY A 293 8.67 4.57 -15.62
C GLY A 293 8.52 3.68 -14.39
N ILE A 294 7.28 3.28 -14.06
CA ILE A 294 6.99 2.36 -12.96
C ILE A 294 7.63 0.99 -13.22
N ILE A 295 7.42 0.41 -14.41
CA ILE A 295 7.95 -0.91 -14.75
C ILE A 295 9.48 -0.88 -14.91
N GLU A 296 10.06 0.18 -15.49
CA GLU A 296 11.51 0.31 -15.62
C GLU A 296 12.22 0.36 -14.27
N SER A 297 11.67 1.10 -13.30
CA SER A 297 12.22 1.16 -11.94
C SER A 297 12.17 -0.20 -11.26
N ALA A 298 11.02 -0.89 -11.32
CA ALA A 298 10.86 -2.23 -10.79
C ALA A 298 11.81 -3.23 -11.49
N TRP A 299 11.93 -3.18 -12.81
CA TRP A 299 12.84 -4.06 -13.58
C TRP A 299 14.30 -3.89 -13.18
N ARG A 300 14.76 -2.64 -13.01
CA ARG A 300 16.14 -2.39 -12.56
C ARG A 300 16.42 -3.06 -11.23
N TRP A 301 15.50 -2.88 -10.27
CA TRP A 301 15.64 -3.47 -8.94
C TRP A 301 15.62 -5.01 -8.96
N HIS A 302 14.59 -5.62 -9.57
CA HIS A 302 14.46 -7.08 -9.62
C HIS A 302 15.63 -7.75 -10.36
N ARG A 303 16.16 -7.10 -11.41
CA ARG A 303 17.34 -7.60 -12.11
C ARG A 303 18.62 -7.55 -11.26
N ALA A 304 18.75 -6.54 -10.42
CA ALA A 304 19.89 -6.39 -9.50
C ALA A 304 19.73 -7.28 -8.25
N HIS A 305 18.50 -7.64 -7.89
CA HIS A 305 18.14 -8.42 -6.71
C HIS A 305 17.22 -9.59 -7.11
N PRO A 306 17.72 -10.58 -7.86
CA PRO A 306 16.88 -11.69 -8.34
C PRO A 306 16.32 -12.54 -7.20
N GLU A 307 17.02 -12.61 -6.06
CA GLU A 307 16.59 -13.32 -4.85
C GLU A 307 15.93 -12.37 -3.81
N GLY A 308 15.55 -11.16 -4.22
CA GLY A 308 14.99 -10.16 -3.32
C GLY A 308 16.03 -9.62 -2.34
N TYR A 309 15.66 -9.55 -1.07
CA TYR A 309 16.55 -9.13 0.01
C TYR A 309 17.41 -10.26 0.60
N GLY A 310 17.36 -11.48 0.05
CA GLY A 310 18.12 -12.64 0.50
C GLY A 310 17.31 -13.68 1.25
#